data_aa48ece0b882b4049e3de8fbb4ad1ba4
#
_entry.id   aa48ece0b882b4049e3de8fbb4ad1ba4
#
_cell.length_a   1.000
_cell.length_b   1.000
_cell.length_c   1.000
_cell.angle_alpha   90.00
_cell.angle_beta   90.00
_cell.angle_gamma   90.00
#
_symmetry.space_group_name_H-M   'P 1'
#
loop_
_entity.id
_entity.type
_entity.pdbx_description
1 polymer ?
#
loop_
_entity_poly.entity_id
_entity_poly.type
_entity_poly.pdbx_seq_one_letter_code
_entity_poly.pdbx_strand_id
1 'polypeptide(L)'
;YITETSRKKESKLELAASMIRQVMPEFRSKEHVIILCDSWYTKQNLVSIVDEYPNLDLIGNARIDSVMYDLAPARTGHRGCPAKHGKRLSVETEFTFSNEKIGDYYTGVRRVLAKIFGNREVLAYVTATEKEHGTKRLFFSTIFPEDLQIFCAWQEKAPLNQTGSDRMKYIPLLLYSFRWNIETSYYEQKTFWSFCNYMVRSCKGIEMLVKSD
;
A
#
# COMPACT_ATOMS: atom_id res chain seq x y z
N TYR A 1 -13.42 -42.57 -12.99
CA TYR A 1 -14.23 -41.44 -12.49
C TYR A 1 -13.45 -40.86 -11.33
N ILE A 2 -12.65 -39.77 -11.61
CA ILE A 2 -12.00 -39.00 -10.59
C ILE A 2 -13.03 -37.95 -10.20
N THR A 3 -13.60 -38.06 -9.02
CA THR A 3 -14.44 -37.05 -8.38
C THR A 3 -13.61 -35.77 -8.25
N GLU A 4 -13.98 -34.76 -9.03
CA GLU A 4 -13.53 -33.38 -8.78
C GLU A 4 -14.01 -32.98 -7.38
N THR A 5 -13.14 -33.17 -6.40
CA THR A 5 -13.30 -32.52 -5.09
C THR A 5 -13.37 -31.04 -5.37
N SER A 6 -14.51 -30.42 -5.08
CA SER A 6 -14.78 -29.00 -5.23
C SER A 6 -13.67 -28.23 -4.50
N ARG A 7 -12.62 -27.81 -5.20
CA ARG A 7 -11.62 -26.87 -4.68
C ARG A 7 -12.40 -25.61 -4.30
N LYS A 8 -12.46 -25.33 -3.02
CA LYS A 8 -12.99 -24.08 -2.50
C LYS A 8 -12.30 -22.96 -3.28
N LYS A 9 -13.07 -22.19 -4.06
CA LYS A 9 -12.52 -21.18 -4.96
C LYS A 9 -11.97 -20.07 -4.09
N GLU A 10 -10.65 -20.06 -3.85
CA GLU A 10 -9.98 -19.03 -3.08
C GLU A 10 -10.25 -17.65 -3.72
N SER A 11 -10.50 -16.67 -2.90
CA SER A 11 -10.62 -15.29 -3.37
C SER A 11 -9.24 -14.78 -3.83
N LYS A 12 -9.23 -13.82 -4.75
CA LYS A 12 -7.97 -13.19 -5.20
C LYS A 12 -7.16 -12.58 -4.05
N LEU A 13 -7.83 -12.13 -2.98
CA LEU A 13 -7.18 -11.59 -1.79
C LEU A 13 -6.51 -12.69 -0.95
N GLU A 14 -7.17 -13.83 -0.80
CA GLU A 14 -6.59 -15.01 -0.13
C GLU A 14 -5.40 -15.55 -0.91
N LEU A 15 -5.54 -15.62 -2.23
CA LEU A 15 -4.43 -16.02 -3.10
C LEU A 15 -3.24 -15.06 -2.97
N ALA A 16 -3.47 -13.75 -3.01
CA ALA A 16 -2.40 -12.77 -2.83
C ALA A 16 -1.72 -12.91 -1.46
N ALA A 17 -2.50 -13.08 -0.38
CA ALA A 17 -1.94 -13.31 0.95
C ALA A 17 -1.13 -14.62 1.01
N SER A 18 -1.60 -15.68 0.37
CA SER A 18 -0.88 -16.96 0.27
C SER A 18 0.45 -16.81 -0.47
N MET A 19 0.47 -16.07 -1.59
CA MET A 19 1.70 -15.79 -2.34
C MET A 19 2.70 -15.00 -1.51
N ILE A 20 2.26 -14.01 -0.76
CA ILE A 20 3.15 -13.24 0.13
C ILE A 20 3.76 -14.16 1.19
N ARG A 21 2.96 -15.03 1.83
CA ARG A 21 3.47 -15.99 2.82
C ARG A 21 4.47 -16.98 2.23
N GLN A 22 4.34 -17.33 0.96
CA GLN A 22 5.30 -18.21 0.27
C GLN A 22 6.62 -17.49 -0.02
N VAL A 23 6.58 -16.19 -0.32
CA VAL A 23 7.77 -15.43 -0.71
C VAL A 23 8.51 -14.84 0.49
N MET A 24 7.81 -14.49 1.58
CA MET A 24 8.43 -13.86 2.76
C MET A 24 9.58 -14.66 3.37
N PRO A 25 9.55 -16.00 3.45
CA PRO A 25 10.68 -16.79 3.97
C PRO A 25 11.99 -16.68 3.17
N GLU A 26 11.93 -16.26 1.90
CA GLU A 26 13.11 -16.06 1.06
C GLU A 26 13.90 -14.80 1.42
N PHE A 27 13.26 -13.85 2.13
CA PHE A 27 13.90 -12.64 2.61
C PHE A 27 14.53 -12.85 3.97
N ARG A 28 15.72 -12.27 4.16
CA ARG A 28 16.38 -12.27 5.47
C ARG A 28 15.63 -11.33 6.43
N SER A 29 15.64 -11.62 7.70
CA SER A 29 14.98 -10.78 8.73
C SER A 29 15.46 -9.33 8.78
N LYS A 30 16.63 -9.03 8.22
CA LYS A 30 17.18 -7.66 8.09
C LYS A 30 16.73 -6.94 6.81
N GLU A 31 16.16 -7.66 5.87
CA GLU A 31 15.66 -7.10 4.59
C GLU A 31 14.24 -6.59 4.81
N HIS A 32 14.05 -5.31 4.60
CA HIS A 32 12.75 -4.68 4.73
C HIS A 32 11.96 -4.85 3.43
N VAL A 33 10.80 -5.46 3.51
CA VAL A 33 9.92 -5.74 2.37
C VAL A 33 8.72 -4.80 2.41
N ILE A 34 8.40 -4.21 1.28
CA ILE A 34 7.28 -3.27 1.16
C ILE A 34 6.33 -3.75 0.09
N ILE A 35 5.10 -4.01 0.46
CA ILE A 35 4.02 -4.32 -0.47
C ILE A 35 3.42 -3.02 -1.01
N LEU A 36 3.37 -2.90 -2.33
CA LEU A 36 2.70 -1.80 -3.01
C LEU A 36 1.42 -2.35 -3.66
N CYS A 37 0.26 -1.88 -3.25
CA CYS A 37 -1.00 -2.38 -3.77
C CYS A 37 -1.98 -1.28 -4.18
N ASP A 38 -2.85 -1.59 -5.13
CA ASP A 38 -3.93 -0.70 -5.55
C ASP A 38 -5.14 -0.77 -4.60
N SER A 39 -6.14 0.05 -4.86
CA SER A 39 -7.35 0.15 -4.04
C SER A 39 -8.18 -1.14 -3.99
N TRP A 40 -8.00 -2.04 -4.97
CA TRP A 40 -8.71 -3.31 -5.00
C TRP A 40 -8.14 -4.29 -3.96
N TYR A 41 -6.82 -4.26 -3.76
CA TYR A 41 -6.10 -5.11 -2.81
C TYR A 41 -5.98 -4.48 -1.42
N THR A 42 -6.16 -3.16 -1.26
CA THR A 42 -6.09 -2.48 0.04
C THR A 42 -7.37 -2.77 0.85
N LYS A 43 -7.50 -4.01 1.33
CA LYS A 43 -8.62 -4.50 2.13
C LYS A 43 -8.10 -5.30 3.32
N GLN A 44 -8.90 -5.36 4.38
CA GLN A 44 -8.52 -5.96 5.65
C GLN A 44 -7.89 -7.36 5.51
N ASN A 45 -8.42 -8.20 4.63
CA ASN A 45 -7.92 -9.57 4.43
C ASN A 45 -6.46 -9.61 3.93
N LEU A 46 -6.01 -8.60 3.20
CA LEU A 46 -4.63 -8.52 2.74
C LEU A 46 -3.76 -7.67 3.68
N VAL A 47 -4.27 -6.51 4.13
CA VAL A 47 -3.45 -5.60 4.92
C VAL A 47 -3.08 -6.16 6.29
N SER A 48 -3.86 -7.12 6.83
CA SER A 48 -3.53 -7.81 8.08
C SER A 48 -2.26 -8.65 8.00
N ILE A 49 -1.76 -8.97 6.81
CA ILE A 49 -0.55 -9.78 6.64
C ILE A 49 0.70 -9.07 7.17
N VAL A 50 0.69 -7.73 7.24
CA VAL A 50 1.81 -6.97 7.82
C VAL A 50 2.01 -7.25 9.31
N ASP A 51 0.99 -7.78 9.99
CA ASP A 51 1.08 -8.16 11.39
C ASP A 51 1.75 -9.54 11.59
N GLU A 52 1.90 -10.32 10.51
CA GLU A 52 2.53 -11.64 10.55
C GLU A 52 4.07 -11.56 10.48
N TYR A 53 4.62 -10.45 9.95
CA TYR A 53 6.06 -10.32 9.69
C TYR A 53 6.59 -8.97 10.15
N PRO A 54 7.60 -8.93 11.03
CA PRO A 54 8.15 -7.68 11.59
C PRO A 54 8.91 -6.83 10.56
N ASN A 55 9.34 -7.43 9.44
CA ASN A 55 10.08 -6.77 8.37
C ASN A 55 9.21 -6.50 7.14
N LEU A 56 7.88 -6.56 7.29
CA LEU A 56 6.93 -6.35 6.20
C LEU A 56 6.10 -5.11 6.46
N ASP A 57 6.07 -4.22 5.48
CA ASP A 57 5.20 -3.05 5.45
C ASP A 57 4.36 -2.99 4.19
N LEU A 58 3.35 -2.13 4.20
CA LEU A 58 2.43 -1.96 3.09
C LEU A 58 2.17 -0.48 2.81
N ILE A 59 2.19 -0.14 1.52
CA ILE A 59 1.68 1.14 1.02
C ILE A 59 0.61 0.84 -0.01
N GLY A 60 -0.61 1.30 0.24
CA GLY A 60 -1.75 1.00 -0.62
C GLY A 60 -2.60 2.22 -0.94
N ASN A 61 -3.01 2.33 -2.20
CA ASN A 61 -4.10 3.23 -2.55
C ASN A 61 -5.39 2.69 -1.90
N ALA A 62 -6.23 3.57 -1.38
CA ALA A 62 -7.46 3.19 -0.70
C ALA A 62 -8.65 3.97 -1.29
N ARG A 63 -9.85 3.49 -1.00
CA ARG A 63 -11.05 4.22 -1.36
C ARG A 63 -11.17 5.49 -0.52
N ILE A 64 -11.61 6.58 -1.12
CA ILE A 64 -11.79 7.88 -0.45
C ILE A 64 -12.76 7.81 0.73
N ASP A 65 -13.73 6.91 0.66
CA ASP A 65 -14.73 6.67 1.70
C ASP A 65 -14.24 5.74 2.82
N SER A 66 -12.98 5.35 2.82
CA SER A 66 -12.39 4.49 3.86
C SER A 66 -12.54 5.11 5.24
N VAL A 67 -12.98 4.27 6.19
CA VAL A 67 -13.24 4.74 7.56
C VAL A 67 -11.91 4.90 8.30
N MET A 68 -11.66 6.10 8.79
CA MET A 68 -10.50 6.45 9.60
C MET A 68 -10.90 7.40 10.74
N TYR A 69 -10.14 7.34 11.81
CA TYR A 69 -10.35 8.12 13.01
C TYR A 69 -9.05 8.82 13.42
N ASP A 70 -9.21 9.90 14.14
CA ASP A 70 -8.11 10.54 14.84
C ASP A 70 -7.55 9.63 15.93
N LEU A 71 -6.32 9.86 16.34
CA LEU A 71 -5.72 9.13 17.46
C LEU A 71 -6.58 9.31 18.72
N ALA A 72 -6.52 8.31 19.60
CA ALA A 72 -7.22 8.40 20.86
C ALA A 72 -6.72 9.61 21.67
N PRO A 73 -7.60 10.40 22.27
CA PRO A 73 -7.18 11.49 23.13
C PRO A 73 -6.42 10.96 24.36
N ALA A 74 -5.55 11.80 24.91
CA ALA A 74 -4.85 11.50 26.13
C ALA A 74 -5.82 11.14 27.27
N ARG A 75 -5.41 10.24 28.16
CA ARG A 75 -6.24 9.86 29.32
C ARG A 75 -6.45 11.07 30.21
N THR A 76 -7.71 11.36 30.49
CA THR A 76 -8.11 12.51 31.32
C THR A 76 -8.03 12.26 32.84
N GLY A 77 -7.71 11.02 33.26
CA GLY A 77 -7.72 10.62 34.67
C GLY A 77 -9.10 10.42 35.29
N HIS A 78 -10.19 10.74 34.58
CA HIS A 78 -11.55 10.52 35.05
C HIS A 78 -11.96 9.04 35.01
N ARG A 79 -12.88 8.68 35.90
CA ARG A 79 -13.43 7.32 35.97
C ARG A 79 -14.21 7.00 34.68
N GLY A 80 -13.83 5.91 34.01
CA GLY A 80 -14.48 5.49 32.76
C GLY A 80 -13.55 4.67 31.87
N CYS A 81 -14.11 4.04 30.84
CA CYS A 81 -13.32 3.33 29.83
C CYS A 81 -12.63 4.38 28.93
N PRO A 82 -11.30 4.28 28.72
CA PRO A 82 -10.60 5.19 27.81
C PRO A 82 -11.17 5.11 26.39
N ALA A 83 -11.25 6.24 25.71
CA ALA A 83 -11.63 6.28 24.30
C ALA A 83 -10.63 5.46 23.45
N LYS A 84 -11.14 4.62 22.56
CA LYS A 84 -10.32 3.78 21.66
C LYS A 84 -9.80 4.56 20.46
N HIS A 85 -10.47 5.65 20.09
CA HIS A 85 -10.12 6.51 18.95
C HIS A 85 -10.72 7.91 19.17
N GLY A 86 -10.24 8.89 18.42
CA GLY A 86 -10.78 10.23 18.36
C GLY A 86 -11.97 10.34 17.39
N LYS A 87 -12.19 11.53 16.86
CA LYS A 87 -13.27 11.80 15.90
C LYS A 87 -13.04 11.05 14.58
N ARG A 88 -14.14 10.75 13.88
CA ARG A 88 -14.07 10.25 12.50
C ARG A 88 -13.54 11.36 11.59
N LEU A 89 -12.61 10.99 10.70
CA LEU A 89 -11.96 11.90 9.77
C LEU A 89 -12.55 11.76 8.38
N SER A 90 -12.62 12.88 7.67
CA SER A 90 -12.99 12.97 6.26
C SER A 90 -11.78 13.41 5.43
N VAL A 91 -11.63 12.82 4.25
CA VAL A 91 -10.61 13.23 3.27
C VAL A 91 -10.84 14.68 2.81
N GLU A 92 -12.08 15.14 2.83
CA GLU A 92 -12.44 16.46 2.29
C GLU A 92 -12.00 17.62 3.19
N THR A 93 -12.09 17.47 4.50
CA THR A 93 -12.01 18.59 5.45
C THR A 93 -10.86 18.50 6.43
N GLU A 94 -10.28 17.31 6.65
CA GLU A 94 -9.40 17.06 7.80
C GLU A 94 -7.92 16.97 7.44
N PHE A 95 -7.57 17.21 6.18
CA PHE A 95 -6.19 17.17 5.70
C PHE A 95 -5.70 18.55 5.30
N THR A 96 -4.59 18.96 5.88
CA THR A 96 -3.88 20.18 5.49
C THR A 96 -2.91 19.85 4.37
N PHE A 97 -3.11 20.43 3.21
CA PHE A 97 -2.24 20.22 2.05
C PHE A 97 -0.92 21.00 2.18
N SER A 98 0.11 20.47 1.57
CA SER A 98 1.40 21.12 1.40
C SER A 98 1.26 22.49 0.70
N ASN A 99 2.16 23.43 1.00
CA ASN A 99 2.15 24.73 0.34
C ASN A 99 2.52 24.59 -1.15
N GLU A 100 3.47 23.73 -1.47
CA GLU A 100 3.95 23.45 -2.81
C GLU A 100 3.53 22.04 -3.24
N LYS A 101 3.51 21.81 -4.55
CA LYS A 101 3.29 20.48 -5.12
C LYS A 101 4.49 19.59 -4.84
N ILE A 102 4.22 18.33 -4.54
CA ILE A 102 5.19 17.26 -4.45
C ILE A 102 5.00 16.38 -5.68
N GLY A 103 5.92 16.53 -6.64
CA GLY A 103 5.65 16.11 -8.01
C GLY A 103 4.52 16.94 -8.61
N ASP A 104 3.47 16.28 -9.10
CA ASP A 104 2.31 16.94 -9.73
C ASP A 104 1.15 17.21 -8.76
N TYR A 105 1.27 16.87 -7.47
CA TYR A 105 0.15 16.86 -6.52
C TYR A 105 0.43 17.66 -5.26
N TYR A 106 -0.58 18.35 -4.76
CA TYR A 106 -0.63 18.79 -3.38
C TYR A 106 -0.88 17.59 -2.48
N THR A 107 -0.18 17.49 -1.36
CA THR A 107 -0.24 16.32 -0.49
C THR A 107 -0.46 16.72 0.94
N GLY A 108 -1.50 16.16 1.55
CA GLY A 108 -1.73 16.21 2.99
C GLY A 108 -1.34 14.87 3.61
N VAL A 109 -0.71 14.90 4.79
CA VAL A 109 -0.34 13.70 5.53
C VAL A 109 -0.81 13.81 6.97
N ARG A 110 -1.34 12.70 7.51
CA ARG A 110 -1.80 12.63 8.89
C ARG A 110 -1.68 11.21 9.45
N ARG A 111 -1.34 11.09 10.74
CA ARG A 111 -1.47 9.84 11.49
C ARG A 111 -2.92 9.60 11.83
N VAL A 112 -3.41 8.40 11.56
CA VAL A 112 -4.81 8.03 11.73
C VAL A 112 -4.92 6.59 12.23
N LEU A 113 -6.06 6.27 12.84
CA LEU A 113 -6.47 4.89 13.06
C LEU A 113 -7.39 4.46 11.91
N ALA A 114 -6.92 3.58 11.05
CA ALA A 114 -7.69 3.13 9.89
C ALA A 114 -8.39 1.80 10.17
N LYS A 115 -9.72 1.76 9.93
CA LYS A 115 -10.54 0.58 10.22
C LYS A 115 -10.08 -0.66 9.45
N ILE A 116 -9.63 -0.49 8.19
CA ILE A 116 -9.13 -1.60 7.37
C ILE A 116 -7.86 -2.25 7.94
N PHE A 117 -7.12 -1.53 8.80
CA PHE A 117 -5.94 -2.02 9.52
C PHE A 117 -6.29 -2.40 10.98
N GLY A 118 -7.54 -2.78 11.28
CA GLY A 118 -7.95 -3.17 12.63
C GLY A 118 -7.90 -2.02 13.65
N ASN A 119 -8.04 -0.76 13.21
CA ASN A 119 -7.80 0.46 13.99
C ASN A 119 -6.33 0.61 14.45
N ARG A 120 -5.41 0.03 13.72
CA ARG A 120 -3.97 0.29 13.90
C ARG A 120 -3.65 1.72 13.43
N GLU A 121 -2.67 2.32 14.07
CA GLU A 121 -2.09 3.58 13.64
C GLU A 121 -1.34 3.39 12.31
N VAL A 122 -1.66 4.25 11.35
CA VAL A 122 -1.03 4.29 10.01
C VAL A 122 -0.92 5.74 9.56
N LEU A 123 -0.09 5.99 8.56
CA LEU A 123 -0.07 7.27 7.86
C LEU A 123 -1.12 7.26 6.74
N ALA A 124 -1.99 8.26 6.75
CA ALA A 124 -2.90 8.56 5.65
C ALA A 124 -2.34 9.72 4.83
N TYR A 125 -2.24 9.52 3.53
CA TYR A 125 -1.84 10.52 2.56
C TYR A 125 -3.02 10.84 1.66
N VAL A 126 -3.32 12.12 1.51
CA VAL A 126 -4.30 12.60 0.54
C VAL A 126 -3.57 13.42 -0.50
N THR A 127 -3.68 13.02 -1.76
CA THR A 127 -3.10 13.77 -2.89
C THR A 127 -4.22 14.39 -3.71
N ALA A 128 -4.01 15.60 -4.21
CA ALA A 128 -4.93 16.32 -5.08
C ALA A 128 -4.17 17.11 -6.15
N THR A 129 -4.73 17.21 -7.34
CA THR A 129 -4.17 18.05 -8.41
C THR A 129 -4.33 19.54 -8.10
N GLU A 130 -5.42 19.89 -7.41
CA GLU A 130 -5.77 21.23 -6.96
C GLU A 130 -6.28 21.16 -5.52
N LYS A 131 -6.02 22.21 -4.71
CA LYS A 131 -6.35 22.19 -3.27
C LYS A 131 -7.85 22.16 -2.99
N GLU A 132 -8.64 22.90 -3.78
CA GLU A 132 -10.06 23.10 -3.49
C GLU A 132 -10.99 22.15 -4.30
N HIS A 133 -10.73 21.98 -5.59
CA HIS A 133 -11.65 21.28 -6.51
C HIS A 133 -11.01 20.06 -7.21
N GLY A 134 -9.78 19.71 -6.87
CA GLY A 134 -9.06 18.61 -7.51
C GLY A 134 -9.57 17.23 -7.08
N THR A 135 -9.46 16.26 -7.99
CA THR A 135 -9.69 14.85 -7.67
C THR A 135 -8.72 14.41 -6.59
N LYS A 136 -9.25 13.94 -5.47
CA LYS A 136 -8.46 13.46 -4.34
C LYS A 136 -8.23 11.95 -4.43
N ARG A 137 -7.06 11.51 -3.99
CA ARG A 137 -6.72 10.10 -3.82
C ARG A 137 -6.22 9.88 -2.40
N LEU A 138 -6.61 8.75 -1.82
CA LEU A 138 -6.22 8.37 -0.47
C LEU A 138 -5.25 7.20 -0.52
N PHE A 139 -4.16 7.29 0.24
CA PHE A 139 -3.20 6.21 0.42
C PHE A 139 -2.98 5.97 1.91
N PHE A 140 -2.77 4.72 2.27
CA PHE A 140 -2.30 4.35 3.60
C PHE A 140 -0.91 3.76 3.53
N SER A 141 -0.10 4.07 4.55
CA SER A 141 1.23 3.49 4.74
C SER A 141 1.38 3.02 6.18
N THR A 142 1.88 1.81 6.35
CA THR A 142 2.29 1.30 7.67
C THR A 142 3.70 1.76 8.04
N ILE A 143 4.46 2.33 7.09
CA ILE A 143 5.80 2.85 7.29
C ILE A 143 5.72 4.25 7.84
N PHE A 144 6.41 4.49 8.94
CA PHE A 144 6.59 5.83 9.51
C PHE A 144 7.96 6.39 9.08
N PRO A 145 8.03 7.69 8.72
CA PRO A 145 9.29 8.30 8.25
C PRO A 145 10.44 8.19 9.26
N GLU A 146 10.15 8.19 10.55
CA GLU A 146 11.12 8.03 11.62
C GLU A 146 11.79 6.65 11.66
N ASP A 147 11.12 5.62 11.15
CA ASP A 147 11.64 4.25 11.08
C ASP A 147 12.51 4.02 9.84
N LEU A 148 12.52 4.99 8.93
CA LEU A 148 13.21 4.93 7.64
C LEU A 148 14.70 5.32 7.71
N GLN A 149 15.44 4.90 8.75
CA GLN A 149 16.92 5.07 8.78
C GLN A 149 17.60 4.48 7.53
N ILE A 150 16.94 3.52 6.87
CA ILE A 150 17.38 2.90 5.62
C ILE A 150 17.42 3.90 4.45
N PHE A 151 16.58 4.94 4.47
CA PHE A 151 16.47 5.90 3.37
C PHE A 151 17.43 7.09 3.46
N CYS A 152 18.18 7.25 4.55
CA CYS A 152 19.26 8.23 4.62
C CYS A 152 20.32 8.00 3.52
N ALA A 153 20.59 6.74 3.17
CA ALA A 153 21.49 6.40 2.07
C ALA A 153 20.94 6.77 0.67
N TRP A 154 19.63 6.90 0.54
CA TRP A 154 18.97 7.35 -0.70
C TRP A 154 18.97 8.87 -0.85
N GLN A 155 18.98 9.62 0.26
CA GLN A 155 19.04 11.08 0.24
C GLN A 155 20.34 11.61 -0.38
N GLU A 156 21.45 10.89 -0.22
CA GLU A 156 22.74 11.29 -0.81
C GLU A 156 22.78 11.12 -2.33
N LYS A 157 21.93 10.30 -2.91
CA LYS A 157 21.92 9.98 -4.35
C LYS A 157 20.81 10.65 -5.14
N ALA A 158 19.80 11.22 -4.51
CA ALA A 158 18.71 11.91 -5.18
C ALA A 158 18.99 13.42 -5.23
N PRO A 159 18.93 14.07 -6.41
CA PRO A 159 19.08 15.52 -6.51
C PRO A 159 17.82 16.22 -5.96
N LEU A 160 17.74 16.29 -4.66
CA LEU A 160 16.61 16.85 -3.96
C LEU A 160 16.94 18.27 -3.47
N ASN A 161 16.64 19.24 -4.32
CA ASN A 161 16.87 20.68 -4.08
C ASN A 161 15.93 21.32 -3.05
N GLN A 162 15.64 20.68 -1.92
CA GLN A 162 14.86 21.32 -0.85
C GLN A 162 15.18 20.72 0.53
N THR A 163 15.05 21.51 1.57
CA THR A 163 15.36 21.31 2.99
C THR A 163 14.95 19.94 3.57
N GLY A 164 15.93 19.21 4.12
CA GLY A 164 15.89 17.76 4.35
C GLY A 164 14.80 17.19 5.25
N SER A 165 14.25 17.91 6.23
CA SER A 165 13.34 17.32 7.23
C SER A 165 11.91 17.12 6.73
N ASP A 166 11.38 18.05 5.95
CA ASP A 166 9.97 18.01 5.50
C ASP A 166 9.68 17.00 4.40
N ARG A 167 10.71 16.53 3.70
CA ARG A 167 10.55 15.57 2.59
C ARG A 167 10.45 14.13 3.02
N MET A 168 11.07 13.77 4.14
CA MET A 168 11.03 12.42 4.67
C MET A 168 9.59 11.91 4.82
N LYS A 169 8.67 12.77 5.22
CA LYS A 169 7.26 12.43 5.40
C LYS A 169 6.56 11.98 4.10
N TYR A 170 7.10 12.32 2.92
CA TYR A 170 6.50 11.95 1.64
C TYR A 170 7.18 10.75 0.95
N ILE A 171 8.23 10.19 1.53
CA ILE A 171 8.93 9.02 0.98
C ILE A 171 7.97 7.85 0.68
N PRO A 172 7.00 7.50 1.53
CA PRO A 172 6.06 6.43 1.20
C PRO A 172 5.31 6.64 -0.12
N LEU A 173 4.96 7.87 -0.48
CA LEU A 173 4.34 8.15 -1.78
C LEU A 173 5.30 7.99 -2.95
N LEU A 174 6.58 8.36 -2.78
CA LEU A 174 7.60 8.11 -3.79
C LEU A 174 7.82 6.61 -3.98
N LEU A 175 7.84 5.84 -2.90
CA LEU A 175 7.91 4.38 -2.99
C LEU A 175 6.69 3.80 -3.70
N TYR A 176 5.50 4.32 -3.43
CA TYR A 176 4.29 3.88 -4.11
C TYR A 176 4.36 4.07 -5.63
N SER A 177 5.08 5.06 -6.13
CA SER A 177 5.24 5.27 -7.58
C SER A 177 5.90 4.08 -8.29
N PHE A 178 6.72 3.29 -7.61
CA PHE A 178 7.31 2.07 -8.17
C PHE A 178 6.29 0.98 -8.50
N ARG A 179 5.06 1.05 -7.95
CA ARG A 179 3.97 0.15 -8.33
C ARG A 179 3.71 0.16 -9.84
N TRP A 180 3.94 1.30 -10.49
CA TRP A 180 3.74 1.42 -11.93
C TRP A 180 4.66 0.51 -12.75
N ASN A 181 5.80 0.11 -12.22
CA ASN A 181 6.74 -0.78 -12.90
C ASN A 181 6.13 -2.13 -13.28
N ILE A 182 5.17 -2.62 -12.50
CA ILE A 182 4.49 -3.88 -12.83
C ILE A 182 3.62 -3.74 -14.09
N GLU A 183 2.98 -2.58 -14.29
CA GLU A 183 2.17 -2.31 -15.47
C GLU A 183 3.04 -2.21 -16.73
N THR A 184 4.19 -1.54 -16.61
CA THR A 184 5.20 -1.46 -17.67
C THR A 184 5.74 -2.86 -18.00
N SER A 185 6.09 -3.66 -17.00
CA SER A 185 6.56 -5.04 -17.19
C SER A 185 5.52 -5.90 -17.91
N TYR A 186 4.24 -5.82 -17.51
CA TYR A 186 3.17 -6.54 -18.21
C TYR A 186 2.98 -6.06 -19.65
N TYR A 187 3.09 -4.77 -19.89
CA TYR A 187 3.03 -4.22 -21.23
C TYR A 187 4.15 -4.76 -22.11
N GLU A 188 5.38 -4.76 -21.61
CA GLU A 188 6.55 -5.30 -22.30
C GLU A 188 6.39 -6.80 -22.60
N GLN A 189 5.99 -7.59 -21.61
CA GLN A 189 5.76 -9.02 -21.77
C GLN A 189 4.70 -9.31 -22.84
N LYS A 190 3.61 -8.56 -22.88
CA LYS A 190 2.55 -8.73 -23.90
C LYS A 190 3.02 -8.28 -25.28
N THR A 191 3.74 -7.19 -25.35
CA THR A 191 4.11 -6.54 -26.62
C THR A 191 5.29 -7.23 -27.28
N PHE A 192 6.34 -7.55 -26.53
CA PHE A 192 7.60 -8.05 -27.06
C PHE A 192 7.76 -9.58 -26.90
N TRP A 193 7.14 -10.17 -25.87
CA TRP A 193 7.28 -11.60 -25.55
C TRP A 193 6.03 -12.39 -25.84
N SER A 194 5.01 -11.79 -26.48
CA SER A 194 3.73 -12.44 -26.82
C SER A 194 3.03 -13.12 -25.64
N PHE A 195 3.31 -12.68 -24.41
CA PHE A 195 2.68 -13.23 -23.20
C PHE A 195 1.16 -13.10 -23.27
N CYS A 196 0.44 -14.19 -23.02
CA CYS A 196 -1.02 -14.30 -23.19
C CYS A 196 -1.55 -14.29 -24.63
N ASN A 197 -0.72 -14.28 -25.65
CA ASN A 197 -1.15 -14.40 -27.05
C ASN A 197 -1.30 -15.86 -27.51
N TYR A 198 -1.63 -16.74 -26.56
CA TYR A 198 -1.79 -18.16 -26.86
C TYR A 198 -3.09 -18.43 -27.62
N MET A 199 -2.99 -19.14 -28.74
CA MET A 199 -4.15 -19.67 -29.49
C MET A 199 -4.78 -20.88 -28.78
N VAL A 200 -4.11 -21.43 -27.78
CA VAL A 200 -4.54 -22.64 -27.03
C VAL A 200 -5.43 -22.24 -25.85
N ARG A 201 -6.61 -22.85 -25.76
CA ARG A 201 -7.61 -22.55 -24.71
C ARG A 201 -7.59 -23.53 -23.53
N SER A 202 -6.82 -24.61 -23.59
CA SER A 202 -6.72 -25.55 -22.49
C SER A 202 -5.63 -25.15 -21.50
N CYS A 203 -5.91 -25.23 -20.19
CA CYS A 203 -4.92 -24.95 -19.15
C CYS A 203 -3.63 -25.75 -19.33
N LYS A 204 -3.74 -27.04 -19.64
CA LYS A 204 -2.60 -27.92 -19.85
C LYS A 204 -1.74 -27.51 -21.06
N GLY A 205 -2.37 -27.04 -22.14
CA GLY A 205 -1.66 -26.57 -23.32
C GLY A 205 -0.92 -25.24 -23.04
N ILE A 206 -1.53 -24.34 -22.25
CA ILE A 206 -0.89 -23.08 -21.81
C ILE A 206 0.30 -23.37 -20.89
N GLU A 207 0.16 -24.30 -19.93
CA GLU A 207 1.27 -24.70 -19.05
C GLU A 207 2.45 -25.30 -19.82
N MET A 208 2.17 -26.06 -20.88
CA MET A 208 3.23 -26.62 -21.74
C MET A 208 3.96 -25.53 -22.52
N LEU A 209 3.25 -24.52 -23.04
CA LEU A 209 3.86 -23.41 -23.76
C LEU A 209 4.73 -22.54 -22.85
N VAL A 210 4.27 -22.26 -21.62
CA VAL A 210 5.03 -21.46 -20.64
C VAL A 210 6.29 -22.18 -20.14
N LYS A 211 6.31 -23.52 -20.17
CA LYS A 211 7.49 -24.31 -19.76
C LYS A 211 8.49 -24.56 -20.87
N SER A 212 8.15 -24.22 -22.12
CA SER A 212 9.01 -24.45 -23.29
C SER A 212 9.85 -23.20 -23.67
N ASP A 213 9.57 -22.06 -23.06
CA ASP A 213 10.36 -20.83 -23.16
C ASP A 213 11.31 -20.72 -21.94
#